data_41d9a8ca84f36d67edcb07bc94628bc3
#
_entry.id   41d9a8ca84f36d67edcb07bc94628bc3
#
_cell.length_a   1.000
_cell.length_b   1.000
_cell.length_c   1.000
_cell.angle_alpha   90.00
_cell.angle_beta   90.00
_cell.angle_gamma   90.00
#
_symmetry.space_group_name_H-M   'P 1'
#
loop_
_entity.id
_entity.type
_entity.pdbx_description
1 polymer ?
#
loop_
_entity_poly.entity_id
_entity_poly.type
_entity_poly.pdbx_seq_one_letter_code
_entity_poly.pdbx_strand_id
1 'polypeptide(L)'
;LIEEKSYNSSSIGLVGISTGALTASLAFGDSEIQAMWLDSAIIDFPMLVENELERLGYPKALASPAITMGERILGINPNEVPPITAASKAGDRPMYLVHGEDDGRISPQHSQKFYDKAVSSNANVTLWMVEEGGHVDAIWEHPTEYQNKLVTFFTESLN
;
A
#
# COMPACT_ATOMS: atom_id res chain seq x y z
N LEU A 1 17.45 -12.23 -0.89
CA LEU A 1 17.65 -12.38 0.57
C LEU A 1 17.27 -13.78 1.04
N ILE A 2 16.07 -14.27 0.74
CA ILE A 2 15.63 -15.61 1.17
C ILE A 2 16.53 -16.69 0.58
N GLU A 3 16.72 -16.68 -0.74
CA GLU A 3 17.54 -17.69 -1.42
C GLU A 3 19.05 -17.51 -1.18
N GLU A 4 19.58 -16.27 -1.22
CA GLU A 4 21.03 -16.01 -1.08
C GLU A 4 21.53 -16.06 0.37
N LYS A 5 20.68 -15.67 1.35
CA LYS A 5 21.07 -15.52 2.76
C LYS A 5 20.44 -16.57 3.67
N SER A 6 19.62 -17.46 3.14
CA SER A 6 18.91 -18.51 3.89
C SER A 6 18.06 -17.98 5.06
N TYR A 7 17.53 -16.77 4.93
CA TYR A 7 16.55 -16.26 5.92
C TYR A 7 15.23 -17.01 5.76
N ASN A 8 14.60 -17.32 6.89
CA ASN A 8 13.24 -17.85 6.88
C ASN A 8 12.26 -16.73 6.51
N SER A 9 11.34 -16.98 5.59
CA SER A 9 10.30 -16.02 5.21
C SER A 9 9.44 -15.58 6.39
N SER A 10 9.24 -16.46 7.40
CA SER A 10 8.51 -16.14 8.63
C SER A 10 9.21 -15.08 9.51
N SER A 11 10.50 -14.82 9.29
CA SER A 11 11.28 -13.82 10.01
C SER A 11 11.47 -12.52 9.20
N ILE A 12 10.75 -12.36 8.07
CA ILE A 12 10.87 -11.21 7.19
C ILE A 12 9.54 -10.45 7.15
N GLY A 13 9.62 -9.14 7.39
CA GLY A 13 8.54 -8.18 7.17
C GLY A 13 8.92 -7.17 6.09
N LEU A 14 7.91 -6.62 5.41
CA LEU A 14 8.06 -5.53 4.45
C LEU A 14 7.53 -4.23 5.03
N VAL A 15 8.26 -3.16 4.82
CA VAL A 15 7.78 -1.78 5.03
C VAL A 15 7.77 -1.08 3.68
N GLY A 16 6.65 -0.50 3.31
CA GLY A 16 6.50 0.28 2.10
C GLY A 16 5.87 1.65 2.40
N ILE A 17 6.45 2.71 1.81
CA ILE A 17 5.98 4.09 2.00
C ILE A 17 5.73 4.69 0.62
N SER A 18 4.54 5.28 0.40
CA SER A 18 4.16 5.93 -0.86
C SER A 18 4.36 4.97 -2.06
N THR A 19 5.21 5.32 -3.03
CA THR A 19 5.57 4.43 -4.16
C THR A 19 6.24 3.12 -3.71
N GLY A 20 6.97 3.13 -2.58
CA GLY A 20 7.50 1.92 -1.96
C GLY A 20 6.42 0.98 -1.45
N ALA A 21 5.26 1.51 -1.04
CA ALA A 21 4.12 0.70 -0.63
C ALA A 21 3.51 -0.08 -1.80
N LEU A 22 3.49 0.50 -3.01
CA LEU A 22 3.10 -0.22 -4.23
C LEU A 22 4.02 -1.43 -4.46
N THR A 23 5.33 -1.22 -4.42
CA THR A 23 6.32 -2.30 -4.62
C THR A 23 6.22 -3.37 -3.52
N ALA A 24 6.07 -2.94 -2.26
CA ALA A 24 5.92 -3.85 -1.13
C ALA A 24 4.65 -4.71 -1.26
N SER A 25 3.53 -4.12 -1.68
CA SER A 25 2.28 -4.86 -1.91
C SER A 25 2.43 -5.93 -2.97
N LEU A 26 3.08 -5.63 -4.10
CA LEU A 26 3.32 -6.59 -5.16
C LEU A 26 4.22 -7.73 -4.67
N ALA A 27 5.36 -7.39 -4.02
CA ALA A 27 6.28 -8.37 -3.48
C ALA A 27 5.63 -9.27 -2.41
N PHE A 28 4.78 -8.71 -1.53
CA PHE A 28 4.05 -9.46 -0.52
C PHE A 28 3.06 -10.43 -1.14
N GLY A 29 2.31 -10.00 -2.16
CA GLY A 29 1.33 -10.81 -2.85
C GLY A 29 1.92 -12.03 -3.57
N ASP A 30 3.19 -11.95 -4.01
CA ASP A 30 3.87 -12.98 -4.79
C ASP A 30 4.98 -13.71 -4.00
N SER A 31 5.02 -13.56 -2.68
CA SER A 31 6.01 -14.20 -1.81
C SER A 31 5.39 -14.80 -0.55
N GLU A 32 6.22 -15.54 0.19
CA GLU A 32 5.89 -16.11 1.51
C GLU A 32 6.35 -15.20 2.68
N ILE A 33 6.58 -13.92 2.42
CA ILE A 33 6.98 -12.95 3.45
C ILE A 33 5.86 -12.78 4.47
N GLN A 34 6.22 -12.79 5.75
CA GLN A 34 5.28 -12.98 6.87
C GLN A 34 4.37 -11.80 7.15
N ALA A 35 4.88 -10.57 7.08
CA ALA A 35 4.14 -9.38 7.50
C ALA A 35 4.40 -8.18 6.60
N MET A 36 3.44 -7.26 6.51
CA MET A 36 3.56 -6.07 5.67
C MET A 36 3.01 -4.83 6.37
N TRP A 37 3.80 -3.74 6.35
CA TRP A 37 3.41 -2.40 6.79
C TRP A 37 3.42 -1.45 5.60
N LEU A 38 2.30 -0.78 5.34
CA LEU A 38 2.16 0.18 4.25
C LEU A 38 1.74 1.55 4.77
N ASP A 39 2.46 2.59 4.36
CA ASP A 39 2.14 3.98 4.68
C ASP A 39 1.87 4.77 3.41
N SER A 40 0.74 5.48 3.36
CA SER A 40 0.28 6.29 2.22
C SER A 40 0.31 5.50 0.90
N ALA A 41 -0.27 4.28 0.92
CA ALA A 41 -0.12 3.29 -0.14
C ALA A 41 -0.84 3.68 -1.44
N ILE A 42 -0.16 3.49 -2.57
CA ILE A 42 -0.75 3.49 -3.91
C ILE A 42 -1.16 2.04 -4.24
N ILE A 43 -2.47 1.76 -4.32
CA ILE A 43 -2.96 0.40 -4.53
C ILE A 43 -3.86 0.24 -5.77
N ASP A 44 -4.26 1.34 -6.36
CA ASP A 44 -5.13 1.39 -7.54
C ASP A 44 -4.58 2.46 -8.49
N PHE A 45 -3.95 2.03 -9.58
CA PHE A 45 -3.29 2.94 -10.52
C PHE A 45 -4.29 3.83 -11.29
N PRO A 46 -5.44 3.32 -11.79
CA PRO A 46 -6.47 4.18 -12.37
C PRO A 46 -6.94 5.28 -11.42
N MET A 47 -7.24 4.96 -10.17
CA MET A 47 -7.62 5.95 -9.16
C MET A 47 -6.53 7.00 -8.94
N LEU A 48 -5.26 6.59 -8.89
CA LEU A 48 -4.12 7.52 -8.78
C LEU A 48 -4.13 8.52 -9.95
N VAL A 49 -4.30 8.05 -11.19
CA VAL A 49 -4.33 8.91 -12.38
C VAL A 49 -5.53 9.85 -12.37
N GLU A 50 -6.71 9.37 -11.97
CA GLU A 50 -7.91 10.20 -11.83
C GLU A 50 -7.71 11.33 -10.81
N ASN A 51 -7.17 11.00 -9.63
CA ASN A 51 -6.93 11.96 -8.56
C ASN A 51 -5.85 12.98 -8.95
N GLU A 52 -4.79 12.54 -9.63
CA GLU A 52 -3.74 13.44 -10.10
C GLU A 52 -4.25 14.40 -11.20
N LEU A 53 -5.07 13.93 -12.12
CA LEU A 53 -5.73 14.78 -13.11
C LEU A 53 -6.61 15.84 -12.44
N GLU A 54 -7.43 15.45 -11.46
CA GLU A 54 -8.27 16.38 -10.71
C GLU A 54 -7.44 17.42 -9.95
N ARG A 55 -6.36 17.00 -9.29
CA ARG A 55 -5.41 17.89 -8.60
C ARG A 55 -4.78 18.91 -9.54
N LEU A 56 -4.54 18.53 -10.80
CA LEU A 56 -4.00 19.39 -11.85
C LEU A 56 -5.08 20.23 -12.56
N GLY A 57 -6.35 20.12 -12.17
CA GLY A 57 -7.48 20.84 -12.77
C GLY A 57 -8.01 20.23 -14.07
N TYR A 58 -7.67 18.97 -14.36
CA TYR A 58 -8.17 18.26 -15.53
C TYR A 58 -9.36 17.34 -15.17
N PRO A 59 -10.28 17.07 -16.13
CA PRO A 59 -11.36 16.11 -15.92
C PRO A 59 -10.85 14.68 -15.70
N LYS A 60 -11.38 13.98 -14.69
CA LYS A 60 -11.10 12.55 -14.44
C LYS A 60 -11.32 11.65 -15.65
N ALA A 61 -12.28 12.01 -16.53
CA ALA A 61 -12.56 11.27 -17.75
C ALA A 61 -11.35 11.12 -18.70
N LEU A 62 -10.30 11.93 -18.52
CA LEU A 62 -9.04 11.79 -19.26
C LEU A 62 -8.14 10.67 -18.74
N ALA A 63 -8.43 10.05 -17.60
CA ALA A 63 -7.59 9.01 -17.00
C ALA A 63 -7.48 7.78 -17.92
N SER A 64 -8.60 7.26 -18.41
CA SER A 64 -8.60 6.08 -19.27
C SER A 64 -7.78 6.27 -20.57
N PRO A 65 -7.98 7.34 -21.38
CA PRO A 65 -7.13 7.57 -22.55
C PRO A 65 -5.66 7.83 -22.18
N ALA A 66 -5.36 8.51 -21.05
CA ALA A 66 -3.99 8.74 -20.60
C ALA A 66 -3.28 7.44 -20.24
N ILE A 67 -3.94 6.55 -19.50
CA ILE A 67 -3.42 5.21 -19.15
C ILE A 67 -3.17 4.40 -20.43
N THR A 68 -4.15 4.33 -21.35
CA THR A 68 -3.99 3.59 -22.61
C THR A 68 -2.83 4.11 -23.45
N MET A 69 -2.62 5.42 -23.47
CA MET A 69 -1.48 6.01 -24.18
C MET A 69 -0.17 5.67 -23.48
N GLY A 70 -0.11 5.75 -22.15
CA GLY A 70 1.05 5.38 -21.35
C GLY A 70 1.43 3.90 -21.57
N GLU A 71 0.47 2.99 -21.55
CA GLU A 71 0.68 1.56 -21.85
C GLU A 71 1.32 1.34 -23.21
N ARG A 72 0.83 2.03 -24.25
CA ARG A 72 1.38 1.91 -25.62
C ARG A 72 2.79 2.47 -25.75
N ILE A 73 3.11 3.55 -25.04
CA ILE A 73 4.43 4.21 -25.11
C ILE A 73 5.46 3.44 -24.30
N LEU A 74 5.08 2.98 -23.09
CA LEU A 74 6.00 2.36 -22.13
C LEU A 74 6.07 0.84 -22.28
N GLY A 75 5.10 0.21 -22.94
CA GLY A 75 4.99 -1.25 -23.05
C GLY A 75 4.70 -1.93 -21.71
N ILE A 76 4.12 -1.20 -20.76
CA ILE A 76 3.80 -1.67 -19.39
C ILE A 76 2.30 -1.52 -19.17
N ASN A 77 1.65 -2.58 -18.73
CA ASN A 77 0.24 -2.52 -18.32
C ASN A 77 0.17 -2.43 -16.77
N PRO A 78 -0.13 -1.26 -16.19
CA PRO A 78 -0.20 -1.10 -14.74
C PRO A 78 -1.37 -1.85 -14.09
N ASN A 79 -2.31 -2.37 -14.89
CA ASN A 79 -3.45 -3.13 -14.43
C ASN A 79 -3.22 -4.66 -14.48
N GLU A 80 -2.08 -5.12 -15.00
CA GLU A 80 -1.79 -6.55 -15.14
C GLU A 80 -1.69 -7.25 -13.78
N VAL A 81 -1.05 -6.60 -12.80
CA VAL A 81 -0.99 -7.09 -11.42
C VAL A 81 -1.28 -5.91 -10.49
N PRO A 82 -2.54 -5.60 -10.20
CA PRO A 82 -2.86 -4.48 -9.32
C PRO A 82 -2.44 -4.78 -7.87
N PRO A 83 -1.81 -3.80 -7.19
CA PRO A 83 -1.32 -3.96 -5.80
C PRO A 83 -2.39 -4.42 -4.81
N ILE A 84 -3.64 -4.05 -5.04
CA ILE A 84 -4.78 -4.49 -4.22
C ILE A 84 -4.96 -6.01 -4.16
N THR A 85 -4.39 -6.77 -5.10
CA THR A 85 -4.45 -8.24 -5.08
C THR A 85 -3.72 -8.83 -3.88
N ALA A 86 -2.73 -8.14 -3.31
CA ALA A 86 -2.04 -8.55 -2.09
C ALA A 86 -3.03 -8.74 -0.94
N ALA A 87 -4.07 -7.90 -0.85
CA ALA A 87 -5.11 -8.02 0.17
C ALA A 87 -5.85 -9.37 0.14
N SER A 88 -6.06 -9.94 -1.05
CA SER A 88 -6.73 -11.25 -1.19
C SER A 88 -5.77 -12.42 -1.08
N LYS A 89 -4.48 -12.20 -1.35
CA LYS A 89 -3.44 -13.24 -1.32
C LYS A 89 -2.76 -13.36 0.05
N ALA A 90 -3.06 -12.45 0.98
CA ALA A 90 -2.40 -12.40 2.29
C ALA A 90 -2.69 -13.64 3.14
N GLY A 91 -3.90 -14.20 3.08
CA GLY A 91 -4.33 -15.24 4.02
C GLY A 91 -4.29 -14.70 5.46
N ASP A 92 -3.71 -15.46 6.39
CA ASP A 92 -3.58 -15.07 7.79
C ASP A 92 -2.36 -14.15 8.07
N ARG A 93 -1.53 -13.85 7.07
CA ARG A 93 -0.35 -12.99 7.20
C ARG A 93 -0.77 -11.57 7.54
N PRO A 94 -0.27 -10.99 8.65
CA PRO A 94 -0.73 -9.69 9.10
C PRO A 94 -0.28 -8.54 8.20
N MET A 95 -1.20 -7.60 8.01
CA MET A 95 -0.97 -6.35 7.27
C MET A 95 -1.35 -5.15 8.13
N TYR A 96 -0.53 -4.11 8.13
CA TYR A 96 -0.81 -2.85 8.79
C TYR A 96 -0.77 -1.71 7.78
N LEU A 97 -1.83 -0.92 7.74
CA LEU A 97 -1.98 0.24 6.85
C LEU A 97 -1.97 1.51 7.69
N VAL A 98 -1.24 2.51 7.22
CA VAL A 98 -1.25 3.88 7.78
C VAL A 98 -1.59 4.84 6.66
N HIS A 99 -2.43 5.84 6.92
CA HIS A 99 -2.73 6.90 5.96
C HIS A 99 -3.20 8.17 6.66
N GLY A 100 -2.73 9.32 6.22
CA GLY A 100 -3.23 10.60 6.68
C GLY A 100 -4.60 10.93 6.06
N GLU A 101 -5.55 11.40 6.86
CA GLU A 101 -6.90 11.75 6.36
C GLU A 101 -6.87 12.92 5.38
N ASP A 102 -5.92 13.84 5.56
CA ASP A 102 -5.73 15.04 4.73
C ASP A 102 -4.62 14.87 3.67
N ASP A 103 -4.28 13.59 3.32
CA ASP A 103 -3.30 13.34 2.27
C ASP A 103 -3.80 13.87 0.90
N GLY A 104 -3.35 15.09 0.57
CA GLY A 104 -3.68 15.76 -0.69
C GLY A 104 -2.90 15.24 -1.91
N ARG A 105 -1.99 14.27 -1.71
CA ARG A 105 -1.18 13.68 -2.78
C ARG A 105 -1.68 12.31 -3.21
N ILE A 106 -1.89 11.42 -2.24
CA ILE A 106 -2.46 10.10 -2.44
C ILE A 106 -3.74 10.01 -1.61
N SER A 107 -4.88 9.94 -2.27
CA SER A 107 -6.16 9.90 -1.57
C SER A 107 -6.20 8.76 -0.53
N PRO A 108 -6.64 9.02 0.72
CA PRO A 108 -6.80 7.99 1.74
C PRO A 108 -7.77 6.88 1.35
N GLN A 109 -8.60 7.10 0.32
CA GLN A 109 -9.43 6.07 -0.28
C GLN A 109 -8.63 4.87 -0.83
N HIS A 110 -7.36 5.03 -1.17
CA HIS A 110 -6.50 3.91 -1.54
C HIS A 110 -6.36 2.92 -0.38
N SER A 111 -5.98 3.38 0.81
CA SER A 111 -5.85 2.51 1.99
C SER A 111 -7.19 1.97 2.46
N GLN A 112 -8.26 2.76 2.41
CA GLN A 112 -9.61 2.29 2.73
C GLN A 112 -10.04 1.15 1.79
N LYS A 113 -9.85 1.31 0.49
CA LYS A 113 -10.21 0.28 -0.52
C LYS A 113 -9.39 -1.00 -0.34
N PHE A 114 -8.10 -0.88 0.01
CA PHE A 114 -7.29 -2.05 0.34
C PHE A 114 -7.80 -2.75 1.60
N TYR A 115 -8.09 -2.00 2.66
CA TYR A 115 -8.64 -2.52 3.90
C TYR A 115 -9.95 -3.28 3.68
N ASP A 116 -10.91 -2.66 2.96
CA ASP A 116 -12.20 -3.27 2.65
C ASP A 116 -12.04 -4.58 1.86
N LYS A 117 -11.09 -4.61 0.90
CA LYS A 117 -10.76 -5.81 0.15
C LYS A 117 -10.16 -6.90 1.04
N ALA A 118 -9.27 -6.54 1.94
CA ALA A 118 -8.65 -7.48 2.88
C ALA A 118 -9.71 -8.08 3.84
N VAL A 119 -10.54 -7.23 4.43
CA VAL A 119 -11.64 -7.67 5.31
C VAL A 119 -12.61 -8.60 4.57
N SER A 120 -13.00 -8.25 3.33
CA SER A 120 -13.89 -9.11 2.53
C SER A 120 -13.29 -10.45 2.15
N SER A 121 -11.96 -10.56 2.21
CA SER A 121 -11.18 -11.79 1.96
C SER A 121 -10.83 -12.55 3.25
N ASN A 122 -11.33 -12.12 4.41
CA ASN A 122 -10.98 -12.61 5.74
C ASN A 122 -9.47 -12.55 6.06
N ALA A 123 -8.76 -11.60 5.48
CA ALA A 123 -7.34 -11.39 5.76
C ALA A 123 -7.13 -10.62 7.07
N ASN A 124 -5.98 -10.85 7.71
CA ASN A 124 -5.59 -10.14 8.93
C ASN A 124 -5.05 -8.74 8.60
N VAL A 125 -5.85 -7.72 8.82
CA VAL A 125 -5.51 -6.35 8.45
C VAL A 125 -5.93 -5.34 9.52
N THR A 126 -5.05 -4.37 9.77
CA THR A 126 -5.32 -3.19 10.60
C THR A 126 -5.17 -1.93 9.74
N LEU A 127 -6.04 -0.94 9.94
CA LEU A 127 -5.94 0.38 9.31
C LEU A 127 -5.90 1.45 10.41
N TRP A 128 -4.87 2.29 10.35
CA TRP A 128 -4.74 3.49 11.15
C TRP A 128 -4.86 4.72 10.24
N MET A 129 -6.02 5.40 10.33
CA MET A 129 -6.22 6.70 9.71
C MET A 129 -5.72 7.77 10.69
N VAL A 130 -4.84 8.65 10.23
CA VAL A 130 -4.23 9.71 11.04
C VAL A 130 -5.00 10.99 10.81
N GLU A 131 -5.73 11.45 11.85
CA GLU A 131 -6.49 12.69 11.81
C GLU A 131 -5.56 13.87 11.45
N GLU A 132 -6.02 14.74 10.56
CA GLU A 132 -5.29 15.93 10.08
C GLU A 132 -3.92 15.62 9.43
N GLY A 133 -3.53 14.35 9.29
CA GLY A 133 -2.25 13.94 8.72
C GLY A 133 -2.25 14.06 7.19
N GLY A 134 -1.17 14.64 6.65
CA GLY A 134 -0.91 14.70 5.21
C GLY A 134 -0.15 13.48 4.68
N HIS A 135 0.53 13.65 3.53
CA HIS A 135 1.24 12.57 2.86
C HIS A 135 2.48 12.12 3.64
N VAL A 136 2.42 10.91 4.23
CA VAL A 136 3.50 10.33 5.05
C VAL A 136 3.79 11.14 6.32
N ASP A 137 2.84 11.94 6.79
CA ASP A 137 3.05 12.81 7.94
C ASP A 137 2.97 12.09 9.29
N ALA A 138 2.36 10.89 9.33
CA ALA A 138 2.22 10.10 10.57
C ALA A 138 3.54 9.90 11.33
N ILE A 139 4.64 9.65 10.61
CA ILE A 139 5.97 9.45 11.22
C ILE A 139 6.55 10.76 11.81
N TRP A 140 6.13 11.92 11.30
CA TRP A 140 6.64 13.23 11.73
C TRP A 140 5.77 13.86 12.81
N GLU A 141 4.45 13.73 12.69
CA GLU A 141 3.48 14.34 13.60
C GLU A 141 3.24 13.47 14.84
N HIS A 142 3.29 12.13 14.67
CA HIS A 142 3.09 11.16 15.75
C HIS A 142 4.28 10.19 15.90
N PRO A 143 5.55 10.66 16.01
CA PRO A 143 6.73 9.79 15.90
C PRO A 143 6.76 8.66 16.93
N THR A 144 6.40 8.95 18.18
CA THR A 144 6.38 7.95 19.24
C THR A 144 5.30 6.89 19.02
N GLU A 145 4.12 7.32 18.62
CA GLU A 145 3.00 6.41 18.35
C GLU A 145 3.30 5.54 17.12
N TYR A 146 3.78 6.16 16.04
CA TYR A 146 4.19 5.45 14.82
C TYR A 146 5.25 4.39 15.11
N GLN A 147 6.31 4.77 15.83
CA GLN A 147 7.38 3.84 16.21
C GLN A 147 6.85 2.69 17.07
N ASN A 148 6.04 2.98 18.08
CA ASN A 148 5.49 1.96 18.96
C ASN A 148 4.61 0.97 18.19
N LYS A 149 3.69 1.48 17.34
CA LYS A 149 2.83 0.63 16.51
C LYS A 149 3.64 -0.24 15.54
N LEU A 150 4.65 0.34 14.87
CA LEU A 150 5.52 -0.37 13.93
C LEU A 150 6.30 -1.50 14.62
N VAL A 151 6.95 -1.18 15.76
CA VAL A 151 7.75 -2.15 16.51
C VAL A 151 6.86 -3.25 17.06
N THR A 152 5.73 -2.90 17.69
CA THR A 152 4.78 -3.88 18.22
C THR A 152 4.27 -4.80 17.11
N PHE A 153 3.84 -4.23 15.99
CA PHE A 153 3.35 -5.00 14.85
C PHE A 153 4.36 -6.05 14.38
N PHE A 154 5.61 -5.68 14.13
CA PHE A 154 6.60 -6.65 13.67
C PHE A 154 7.08 -7.60 14.77
N THR A 155 7.11 -7.18 16.04
CA THR A 155 7.44 -8.07 17.15
C THR A 155 6.40 -9.18 17.35
N GLU A 156 5.13 -8.88 17.12
CA GLU A 156 4.04 -9.84 17.24
C GLU A 156 3.85 -10.70 15.97
N SER A 157 4.29 -10.22 14.82
CA SER A 157 4.08 -10.85 13.51
C SER A 157 5.21 -11.75 13.06
N LEU A 158 6.44 -11.51 13.50
CA LEU A 158 7.63 -12.23 13.03
C LEU A 158 8.12 -13.25 14.07
N ASN A 159 8.49 -14.44 13.61
CA ASN A 159 9.01 -15.55 14.42
C ASN A 159 10.50 -15.77 14.17
#